data_6961ffc8655322e41706841531bc4742
#
_entry.id   6961ffc8655322e41706841531bc4742
#
_cell.length_a   1.000
_cell.length_b   1.000
_cell.length_c   1.000
_cell.angle_alpha   90.00
_cell.angle_beta   90.00
_cell.angle_gamma   90.00
#
_symmetry.space_group_name_H-M   'P 1'
#
loop_
_entity.id
_entity.type
_entity.pdbx_description
1 polymer ?
#
loop_
_entity_poly.entity_id
_entity_poly.type
_entity_poly.pdbx_seq_one_letter_code
_entity_poly.pdbx_strand_id
1 'polypeptide(L)'
;RQGSHAIEVDRDWKEVRSDVLLDDPSAFFFINRLIMIAYGVAIAPKHMLKVHASVTELNGRALIFLGVSGTGKSTHSRLWCQFVPGARLLNDDEPIVRIMDDGEVRVYGCPWSGSTPCYRNASAHVVAFVHLYQSPENKLTKLRGRDSFDSIYSSSAFLHSDKVRHLATFDTVADVLERVPVYRLDCRPDEAAVRLTEALLAQSAS
;
A
#
# COMPACT_ATOMS: atom_id res chain seq x y z
N ARG A 1 -16.67 -13.50 -30.85
CA ARG A 1 -15.62 -14.13 -29.99
C ARG A 1 -15.86 -13.64 -28.58
N GLN A 2 -15.92 -14.55 -27.63
CA GLN A 2 -15.98 -14.20 -26.21
C GLN A 2 -14.53 -14.15 -25.72
N GLY A 3 -14.06 -12.98 -25.25
CA GLY A 3 -12.73 -12.84 -24.64
C GLY A 3 -12.71 -13.56 -23.29
N SER A 4 -11.57 -14.12 -22.92
CA SER A 4 -11.40 -14.81 -21.62
C SER A 4 -11.02 -13.84 -20.49
N HIS A 5 -10.78 -12.57 -20.81
CA HIS A 5 -10.25 -11.56 -19.88
C HIS A 5 -8.97 -12.01 -19.17
N ALA A 6 -8.13 -12.74 -19.88
CA ALA A 6 -6.86 -13.27 -19.41
C ALA A 6 -5.68 -12.35 -19.78
N ILE A 7 -4.57 -12.55 -19.09
CA ILE A 7 -3.28 -12.03 -19.50
C ILE A 7 -2.31 -13.19 -19.71
N GLU A 8 -1.47 -13.04 -20.72
CA GLU A 8 -0.26 -13.83 -20.93
C GLU A 8 0.95 -12.95 -20.64
N VAL A 9 1.93 -13.51 -19.96
CA VAL A 9 3.16 -12.79 -19.61
C VAL A 9 4.37 -13.60 -20.07
N ASP A 10 5.42 -12.92 -20.52
CA ASP A 10 6.71 -13.57 -20.74
C ASP A 10 7.36 -13.91 -19.39
N ARG A 11 8.41 -14.74 -19.43
CA ARG A 11 9.11 -15.21 -18.24
C ARG A 11 9.60 -14.07 -17.33
N ASP A 12 10.00 -12.95 -17.94
CA ASP A 12 10.59 -11.82 -17.23
C ASP A 12 9.58 -10.72 -16.90
N TRP A 13 8.30 -10.89 -17.27
CA TRP A 13 7.23 -9.89 -17.12
C TRP A 13 7.53 -8.55 -17.80
N LYS A 14 8.27 -8.58 -18.90
CA LYS A 14 8.56 -7.42 -19.74
C LYS A 14 7.49 -7.18 -20.79
N GLU A 15 6.85 -8.26 -21.22
CA GLU A 15 5.73 -8.21 -22.16
C GLU A 15 4.48 -8.79 -21.50
N VAL A 16 3.39 -8.05 -21.60
CA VAL A 16 2.07 -8.47 -21.12
C VAL A 16 1.09 -8.34 -22.29
N ARG A 17 0.41 -9.41 -22.61
CA ARG A 17 -0.62 -9.46 -23.66
C ARG A 17 -1.96 -9.80 -23.05
N SER A 18 -3.04 -9.26 -23.61
CA SER A 18 -4.40 -9.54 -23.15
C SER A 18 -5.32 -9.80 -24.32
N ASP A 19 -6.34 -10.62 -24.10
CA ASP A 19 -7.42 -10.93 -25.02
C ASP A 19 -8.72 -10.16 -24.75
N VAL A 20 -8.66 -9.09 -23.95
CA VAL A 20 -9.83 -8.25 -23.65
C VAL A 20 -10.37 -7.65 -24.96
N LEU A 21 -11.66 -7.89 -25.22
CA LEU A 21 -12.35 -7.30 -26.37
C LEU A 21 -12.66 -5.85 -26.08
N LEU A 22 -12.16 -4.92 -26.93
CA LEU A 22 -12.29 -3.46 -26.70
C LEU A 22 -13.72 -2.93 -26.90
N ASP A 23 -14.58 -3.69 -27.56
CA ASP A 23 -16.01 -3.39 -27.73
C ASP A 23 -16.89 -3.94 -26.59
N ASP A 24 -16.32 -4.69 -25.64
CA ASP A 24 -17.02 -5.10 -24.43
C ASP A 24 -17.27 -3.88 -23.51
N PRO A 25 -18.51 -3.66 -23.05
CA PRO A 25 -18.81 -2.55 -22.12
C PRO A 25 -17.95 -2.53 -20.84
N SER A 26 -17.43 -3.69 -20.43
CA SER A 26 -16.56 -3.86 -19.27
C SER A 26 -15.07 -3.82 -19.60
N ALA A 27 -14.67 -3.60 -20.86
CA ALA A 27 -13.28 -3.65 -21.32
C ALA A 27 -12.36 -2.76 -20.47
N PHE A 28 -12.77 -1.51 -20.21
CA PHE A 28 -11.98 -0.58 -19.40
C PHE A 28 -11.73 -1.11 -17.99
N PHE A 29 -12.74 -1.70 -17.36
CA PHE A 29 -12.60 -2.29 -16.02
C PHE A 29 -11.59 -3.45 -16.04
N PHE A 30 -11.71 -4.36 -16.99
CA PHE A 30 -10.80 -5.52 -17.09
C PHE A 30 -9.38 -5.09 -17.43
N ILE A 31 -9.17 -4.21 -18.41
CA ILE A 31 -7.84 -3.69 -18.75
C ILE A 31 -7.18 -3.05 -17.55
N ASN A 32 -7.89 -2.16 -16.85
CA ASN A 32 -7.37 -1.49 -15.65
C ASN A 32 -6.95 -2.49 -14.57
N ARG A 33 -7.78 -3.51 -14.30
CA ARG A 33 -7.48 -4.56 -13.32
C ARG A 33 -6.30 -5.42 -13.73
N LEU A 34 -6.23 -5.83 -15.00
CA LEU A 34 -5.14 -6.66 -15.52
C LEU A 34 -3.81 -5.92 -15.48
N ILE A 35 -3.77 -4.64 -15.87
CA ILE A 35 -2.56 -3.81 -15.77
C ILE A 35 -2.14 -3.65 -14.30
N MET A 36 -3.07 -3.38 -13.40
CA MET A 36 -2.81 -3.23 -11.98
C MET A 36 -2.18 -4.49 -11.38
N ILE A 37 -2.70 -5.67 -11.72
CA ILE A 37 -2.17 -6.96 -11.26
C ILE A 37 -0.79 -7.22 -11.86
N ALA A 38 -0.68 -7.10 -13.19
CA ALA A 38 0.58 -7.33 -13.90
C ALA A 38 1.71 -6.42 -13.39
N TYR A 39 1.42 -5.13 -13.21
CA TYR A 39 2.38 -4.17 -12.67
C TYR A 39 2.82 -4.56 -11.25
N GLY A 40 1.87 -4.87 -10.36
CA GLY A 40 2.16 -5.24 -8.97
C GLY A 40 3.06 -6.47 -8.85
N VAL A 41 2.95 -7.43 -9.77
CA VAL A 41 3.80 -8.62 -9.80
C VAL A 41 5.16 -8.33 -10.46
N ALA A 42 5.17 -7.58 -11.56
CA ALA A 42 6.38 -7.29 -12.33
C ALA A 42 7.42 -6.46 -11.56
N ILE A 43 6.99 -5.61 -10.62
CA ILE A 43 7.89 -4.71 -9.85
C ILE A 43 8.61 -5.40 -8.69
N ALA A 44 8.15 -6.57 -8.23
CA ALA A 44 8.68 -7.24 -7.04
C ALA A 44 10.22 -7.43 -7.06
N PRO A 45 10.86 -7.87 -8.18
CA PRO A 45 12.31 -8.02 -8.24
C PRO A 45 13.11 -6.71 -8.23
N LYS A 46 12.43 -5.57 -8.13
CA LYS A 46 13.03 -4.22 -8.09
C LYS A 46 12.96 -3.58 -6.71
N HIS A 47 12.84 -4.39 -5.66
CA HIS A 47 12.64 -3.94 -4.28
C HIS A 47 11.42 -3.01 -4.13
N MET A 48 10.35 -3.37 -4.81
CA MET A 48 9.08 -2.64 -4.80
C MET A 48 7.93 -3.54 -4.37
N LEU A 49 7.01 -2.98 -3.58
CA LEU A 49 5.78 -3.63 -3.15
C LEU A 49 4.58 -2.79 -3.59
N LYS A 50 3.62 -3.42 -4.24
CA LYS A 50 2.27 -2.86 -4.36
C LYS A 50 1.48 -3.34 -3.14
N VAL A 51 0.96 -2.42 -2.33
CA VAL A 51 0.28 -2.76 -1.07
C VAL A 51 -1.16 -2.25 -1.06
N HIS A 52 -2.07 -3.05 -0.51
CA HIS A 52 -3.45 -2.61 -0.30
C HIS A 52 -3.53 -1.73 0.95
N ALA A 53 -3.45 -0.42 0.78
CA ALA A 53 -3.29 0.55 1.86
C ALA A 53 -3.91 1.91 1.53
N SER A 54 -4.11 2.73 2.57
CA SER A 54 -4.37 4.16 2.42
C SER A 54 -3.19 4.94 3.00
N VAL A 55 -2.76 6.02 2.34
CA VAL A 55 -1.53 6.74 2.68
C VAL A 55 -1.81 8.22 2.88
N THR A 56 -1.44 8.74 4.05
CA THR A 56 -1.37 10.18 4.31
C THR A 56 0.07 10.66 4.34
N GLU A 57 0.28 11.88 3.87
CA GLU A 57 1.59 12.54 3.94
C GLU A 57 1.50 13.92 4.60
N LEU A 58 2.55 14.28 5.29
CA LEU A 58 2.77 15.60 5.87
C LEU A 58 4.25 15.97 5.70
N ASN A 59 4.52 17.07 5.01
CA ASN A 59 5.89 17.60 4.81
C ASN A 59 6.87 16.55 4.23
N GLY A 60 6.43 15.76 3.24
CA GLY A 60 7.25 14.72 2.60
C GLY A 60 7.43 13.44 3.41
N ARG A 61 6.72 13.28 4.53
CA ARG A 61 6.75 12.11 5.41
C ARG A 61 5.38 11.43 5.43
N ALA A 62 5.34 10.11 5.35
CA ALA A 62 4.09 9.36 5.19
C ALA A 62 3.88 8.30 6.25
N LEU A 63 2.60 8.08 6.57
CA LEU A 63 2.11 6.89 7.26
C LEU A 63 1.27 6.05 6.30
N ILE A 64 1.51 4.74 6.32
CA ILE A 64 0.80 3.76 5.50
C ILE A 64 -0.17 2.99 6.39
N PHE A 65 -1.47 3.15 6.16
CA PHE A 65 -2.52 2.47 6.91
C PHE A 65 -2.92 1.17 6.22
N LEU A 66 -2.66 0.05 6.89
CA LEU A 66 -2.96 -1.31 6.47
C LEU A 66 -4.24 -1.82 7.14
N GLY A 67 -4.76 -2.92 6.64
CA GLY A 67 -5.93 -3.63 7.19
C GLY A 67 -6.81 -4.23 6.11
N VAL A 68 -7.65 -5.19 6.47
CA VAL A 68 -8.58 -5.82 5.54
C VAL A 68 -9.58 -4.81 4.96
N SER A 69 -10.25 -5.18 3.87
CA SER A 69 -11.30 -4.32 3.30
C SER A 69 -12.37 -4.02 4.34
N GLY A 70 -12.83 -2.77 4.42
CA GLY A 70 -13.84 -2.34 5.38
C GLY A 70 -13.32 -2.03 6.80
N THR A 71 -12.02 -2.19 7.09
CA THR A 71 -11.46 -1.87 8.42
C THR A 71 -11.51 -0.39 8.76
N GLY A 72 -11.59 0.49 7.75
CA GLY A 72 -11.64 1.94 7.97
C GLY A 72 -10.38 2.69 7.54
N LYS A 73 -9.51 2.11 6.71
CA LYS A 73 -8.29 2.78 6.19
C LYS A 73 -8.57 4.16 5.61
N SER A 74 -9.46 4.23 4.61
CA SER A 74 -9.84 5.51 3.96
C SER A 74 -10.55 6.47 4.93
N THR A 75 -11.28 5.95 5.91
CA THR A 75 -11.90 6.77 6.97
C THR A 75 -10.82 7.40 7.83
N HIS A 76 -9.83 6.62 8.29
CA HIS A 76 -8.73 7.12 9.10
C HIS A 76 -7.89 8.16 8.35
N SER A 77 -7.59 7.92 7.08
CA SER A 77 -6.87 8.89 6.24
C SER A 77 -7.64 10.20 6.03
N ARG A 78 -8.98 10.14 5.90
CA ARG A 78 -9.81 11.36 5.83
C ARG A 78 -9.79 12.13 7.15
N LEU A 79 -9.88 11.45 8.28
CA LEU A 79 -9.75 12.07 9.61
C LEU A 79 -8.36 12.71 9.78
N TRP A 80 -7.30 12.08 9.28
CA TRP A 80 -5.96 12.66 9.24
C TRP A 80 -5.94 14.00 8.49
N CYS A 81 -6.50 14.04 7.28
CA CYS A 81 -6.61 15.27 6.49
C CYS A 81 -7.49 16.34 7.16
N GLN A 82 -8.44 15.93 8.01
CA GLN A 82 -9.32 16.82 8.75
C GLN A 82 -8.64 17.44 9.98
N PHE A 83 -7.92 16.63 10.77
CA PHE A 83 -7.42 17.02 12.08
C PHE A 83 -5.95 17.40 12.12
N VAL A 84 -5.16 17.03 11.09
CA VAL A 84 -3.73 17.36 11.00
C VAL A 84 -3.52 18.46 9.96
N PRO A 85 -3.23 19.71 10.36
CA PRO A 85 -3.04 20.80 9.43
C PRO A 85 -1.93 20.52 8.42
N GLY A 86 -2.20 20.69 7.14
CA GLY A 86 -1.25 20.45 6.04
C GLY A 86 -1.12 18.99 5.60
N ALA A 87 -1.72 18.05 6.32
CA ALA A 87 -1.75 16.65 5.88
C ALA A 87 -2.58 16.48 4.60
N ARG A 88 -2.15 15.57 3.75
CA ARG A 88 -2.81 15.26 2.47
C ARG A 88 -2.87 13.76 2.25
N LEU A 89 -3.91 13.32 1.56
CA LEU A 89 -3.97 11.97 1.02
C LEU A 89 -2.95 11.83 -0.11
N LEU A 90 -2.09 10.81 -0.06
CA LEU A 90 -1.12 10.50 -1.12
C LEU A 90 -1.67 9.47 -2.10
N ASN A 91 -2.26 8.41 -1.58
CA ASN A 91 -2.98 7.38 -2.33
C ASN A 91 -4.00 6.68 -1.43
N ASP A 92 -5.07 6.18 -2.04
CA ASP A 92 -6.11 5.41 -1.33
C ASP A 92 -6.44 4.17 -2.14
N ASP A 93 -5.77 3.07 -1.87
CA ASP A 93 -6.03 1.69 -2.31
C ASP A 93 -4.75 0.89 -2.63
N GLU A 94 -3.92 1.33 -3.59
CA GLU A 94 -2.86 0.51 -4.18
C GLU A 94 -1.49 1.24 -4.29
N PRO A 95 -1.01 1.95 -3.25
CA PRO A 95 0.27 2.65 -3.30
C PRO A 95 1.43 1.69 -3.57
N ILE A 96 2.54 2.26 -4.09
CA ILE A 96 3.79 1.53 -4.31
C ILE A 96 4.80 1.94 -3.25
N VAL A 97 5.32 0.97 -2.52
CA VAL A 97 6.45 1.14 -1.60
C VAL A 97 7.73 0.69 -2.31
N ARG A 98 8.80 1.45 -2.17
CA ARG A 98 10.10 1.15 -2.77
C ARG A 98 11.23 1.39 -1.78
N ILE A 99 12.21 0.48 -1.77
CA ILE A 99 13.50 0.71 -1.13
C ILE A 99 14.42 1.34 -2.18
N MET A 100 14.93 2.53 -1.88
CA MET A 100 15.83 3.27 -2.74
C MET A 100 17.27 2.76 -2.59
N ASP A 101 18.15 3.12 -3.52
CA ASP A 101 19.56 2.67 -3.54
C ASP A 101 20.35 3.16 -2.30
N ASP A 102 19.93 4.25 -1.69
CA ASP A 102 20.48 4.79 -0.43
C ASP A 102 19.87 4.14 0.83
N GLY A 103 18.96 3.19 0.66
CA GLY A 103 18.24 2.49 1.73
C GLY A 103 17.00 3.22 2.25
N GLU A 104 16.69 4.42 1.75
CA GLU A 104 15.43 5.10 2.12
C GLU A 104 14.22 4.29 1.63
N VAL A 105 13.20 4.18 2.46
CA VAL A 105 11.91 3.59 2.06
C VAL A 105 10.95 4.72 1.71
N ARG A 106 10.48 4.73 0.46
CA ARG A 106 9.53 5.71 -0.05
C ARG A 106 8.23 5.07 -0.48
N VAL A 107 7.15 5.81 -0.32
CA VAL A 107 5.84 5.44 -0.87
C VAL A 107 5.44 6.42 -1.98
N TYR A 108 4.87 5.88 -3.04
CA TYR A 108 4.47 6.61 -4.24
C TYR A 108 2.97 6.51 -4.44
N GLY A 109 2.36 7.62 -4.88
CA GLY A 109 1.04 7.59 -5.48
C GLY A 109 1.06 6.82 -6.79
N CYS A 110 -0.08 6.29 -7.19
CA CYS A 110 -0.22 5.48 -8.39
C CYS A 110 -1.54 5.80 -9.12
N PRO A 111 -1.75 5.31 -10.35
CA PRO A 111 -2.97 5.57 -11.11
C PRO A 111 -4.18 4.75 -10.64
N TRP A 112 -4.05 3.97 -9.58
CA TRP A 112 -5.15 3.20 -8.98
C TRP A 112 -5.56 3.81 -7.65
N SER A 113 -6.87 3.96 -7.46
CA SER A 113 -7.46 4.52 -6.25
C SER A 113 -8.76 3.79 -5.92
N GLY A 114 -9.08 3.73 -4.62
CA GLY A 114 -10.31 3.14 -4.11
C GLY A 114 -11.51 4.09 -4.22
N SER A 115 -12.30 4.14 -3.14
CA SER A 115 -13.50 4.97 -3.09
C SER A 115 -13.23 6.48 -3.10
N THR A 116 -12.03 6.89 -2.69
CA THR A 116 -11.59 8.29 -2.72
C THR A 116 -10.64 8.50 -3.88
N PRO A 117 -11.06 9.17 -4.98
CA PRO A 117 -10.18 9.43 -6.11
C PRO A 117 -8.93 10.20 -5.69
N CYS A 118 -7.75 9.59 -5.85
CA CYS A 118 -6.47 10.18 -5.50
C CYS A 118 -5.38 9.65 -6.43
N TYR A 119 -5.03 10.44 -7.45
CA TYR A 119 -4.10 10.07 -8.53
C TYR A 119 -2.88 11.00 -8.52
N ARG A 120 -2.22 11.12 -7.36
CA ARG A 120 -1.09 12.05 -7.22
C ARG A 120 0.21 11.42 -7.72
N ASN A 121 0.89 12.10 -8.64
CA ASN A 121 2.28 11.80 -8.99
C ASN A 121 3.20 12.45 -7.95
N ALA A 122 3.29 11.84 -6.79
CA ALA A 122 4.07 12.32 -5.65
C ALA A 122 4.62 11.13 -4.84
N SER A 123 5.63 11.40 -4.04
CA SER A 123 6.20 10.41 -3.12
C SER A 123 6.55 11.04 -1.79
N ALA A 124 6.65 10.20 -0.75
CA ALA A 124 7.05 10.61 0.58
C ALA A 124 7.89 9.53 1.26
N HIS A 125 8.73 9.92 2.22
CA HIS A 125 9.46 9.03 3.11
C HIS A 125 8.50 8.25 4.01
N VAL A 126 8.64 6.93 4.10
CA VAL A 126 7.78 6.09 4.95
C VAL A 126 8.29 6.12 6.38
N VAL A 127 7.50 6.70 7.28
CA VAL A 127 7.83 6.79 8.72
C VAL A 127 7.39 5.54 9.46
N ALA A 128 6.20 5.01 9.14
CA ALA A 128 5.69 3.79 9.74
C ALA A 128 4.57 3.16 8.90
N PHE A 129 4.39 1.85 9.08
CA PHE A 129 3.16 1.15 8.74
C PHE A 129 2.28 1.04 9.98
N VAL A 130 0.97 1.24 9.80
CA VAL A 130 -0.02 1.17 10.87
C VAL A 130 -1.16 0.26 10.47
N HIS A 131 -1.24 -0.93 11.05
CA HIS A 131 -2.32 -1.89 10.80
C HIS A 131 -3.52 -1.57 11.69
N LEU A 132 -4.65 -1.24 11.05
CA LEU A 132 -5.87 -0.81 11.73
C LEU A 132 -6.74 -2.00 12.14
N TYR A 133 -7.29 -1.91 13.34
CA TYR A 133 -8.31 -2.82 13.87
C TYR A 133 -9.43 -2.00 14.51
N GLN A 134 -10.68 -2.33 14.20
CA GLN A 134 -11.83 -1.70 14.86
C GLN A 134 -11.87 -2.14 16.32
N SER A 135 -11.99 -1.16 17.22
CA SER A 135 -11.99 -1.38 18.67
C SER A 135 -12.81 -0.30 19.37
N PRO A 136 -13.42 -0.56 20.52
CA PRO A 136 -14.05 0.48 21.34
C PRO A 136 -13.04 1.41 22.01
N GLU A 137 -11.75 1.07 22.03
CA GLU A 137 -10.67 1.84 22.63
C GLU A 137 -9.58 2.16 21.62
N ASN A 138 -8.93 3.32 21.80
CA ASN A 138 -7.78 3.72 20.99
C ASN A 138 -6.48 3.28 21.66
N LYS A 139 -5.72 2.40 20.99
CA LYS A 139 -4.44 1.91 21.48
C LYS A 139 -3.46 1.69 20.33
N LEU A 140 -2.28 2.32 20.42
CA LEU A 140 -1.19 2.11 19.48
C LEU A 140 -0.14 1.18 20.12
N THR A 141 0.21 0.09 19.43
CA THR A 141 1.18 -0.90 19.90
C THR A 141 2.20 -1.19 18.81
N LYS A 142 3.49 -1.09 19.10
CA LYS A 142 4.55 -1.46 18.15
C LYS A 142 4.58 -2.98 17.97
N LEU A 143 4.47 -3.45 16.74
CA LEU A 143 4.60 -4.85 16.38
C LEU A 143 6.07 -5.25 16.27
N ARG A 144 6.35 -6.55 16.38
CA ARG A 144 7.69 -7.14 16.27
C ARG A 144 7.63 -8.53 15.64
N GLY A 145 8.75 -8.98 15.09
CA GLY A 145 8.91 -10.32 14.55
C GLY A 145 7.84 -10.69 13.53
N ARG A 146 7.21 -11.83 13.72
CA ARG A 146 6.22 -12.37 12.78
C ARG A 146 5.02 -11.45 12.57
N ASP A 147 4.51 -10.84 13.63
CA ASP A 147 3.32 -9.98 13.52
C ASP A 147 3.56 -8.76 12.63
N SER A 148 4.80 -8.19 12.68
CA SER A 148 5.20 -7.10 11.78
C SER A 148 5.25 -7.57 10.33
N PHE A 149 5.83 -8.76 10.11
CA PHE A 149 5.97 -9.35 8.79
C PHE A 149 4.60 -9.66 8.17
N ASP A 150 3.76 -10.38 8.89
CA ASP A 150 2.43 -10.79 8.45
C ASP A 150 1.56 -9.56 8.11
N SER A 151 1.74 -8.46 8.85
CA SER A 151 1.02 -7.21 8.64
C SER A 151 1.27 -6.59 7.25
N ILE A 152 2.54 -6.50 6.81
CA ILE A 152 2.89 -5.95 5.49
C ILE A 152 2.66 -7.01 4.41
N TYR A 153 3.10 -8.23 4.64
CA TYR A 153 3.05 -9.30 3.66
C TYR A 153 1.63 -9.63 3.21
N SER A 154 0.68 -9.74 4.16
CA SER A 154 -0.74 -10.01 3.85
C SER A 154 -1.42 -8.87 3.09
N SER A 155 -0.85 -7.65 3.14
CA SER A 155 -1.34 -6.49 2.40
C SER A 155 -0.63 -6.30 1.06
N SER A 156 0.42 -7.08 0.77
CA SER A 156 1.23 -6.96 -0.45
C SER A 156 0.65 -7.79 -1.59
N ALA A 157 0.78 -7.29 -2.82
CA ALA A 157 0.39 -8.03 -4.01
C ALA A 157 1.49 -9.02 -4.41
N PHE A 158 1.14 -10.28 -4.56
CA PHE A 158 2.01 -11.33 -5.09
C PHE A 158 1.22 -12.42 -5.79
N LEU A 159 1.91 -13.26 -6.56
CA LEU A 159 1.35 -14.40 -7.26
C LEU A 159 2.02 -15.68 -6.78
N HIS A 160 1.27 -16.56 -6.13
CA HIS A 160 1.80 -17.81 -5.59
C HIS A 160 2.42 -18.75 -6.64
N SER A 161 1.93 -18.72 -7.86
CA SER A 161 2.44 -19.54 -8.97
C SER A 161 3.79 -19.05 -9.52
N ASP A 162 4.14 -17.77 -9.34
CA ASP A 162 5.44 -17.22 -9.72
C ASP A 162 6.37 -17.20 -8.52
N LYS A 163 7.12 -18.30 -8.33
CA LYS A 163 8.01 -18.47 -7.18
C LYS A 163 9.10 -17.40 -7.08
N VAL A 164 9.62 -16.92 -8.21
CA VAL A 164 10.70 -15.93 -8.23
C VAL A 164 10.20 -14.60 -7.68
N ARG A 165 9.04 -14.13 -8.15
CA ARG A 165 8.47 -12.85 -7.72
C ARG A 165 7.85 -12.94 -6.33
N HIS A 166 7.32 -14.10 -5.99
CA HIS A 166 6.83 -14.37 -4.64
C HIS A 166 7.96 -14.28 -3.61
N LEU A 167 9.12 -14.91 -3.88
CA LEU A 167 10.31 -14.78 -3.03
C LEU A 167 10.83 -13.33 -2.98
N ALA A 168 10.89 -12.64 -4.13
CA ALA A 168 11.30 -11.24 -4.16
C ALA A 168 10.38 -10.33 -3.32
N THR A 169 9.07 -10.60 -3.30
CA THR A 169 8.14 -9.90 -2.40
C THR A 169 8.45 -10.20 -0.94
N PHE A 170 8.70 -11.47 -0.60
CA PHE A 170 9.05 -11.90 0.75
C PHE A 170 10.32 -11.19 1.24
N ASP A 171 11.38 -11.22 0.43
CA ASP A 171 12.67 -10.59 0.74
C ASP A 171 12.51 -9.05 0.89
N THR A 172 11.75 -8.42 0.00
CA THR A 172 11.51 -6.97 0.08
C THR A 172 10.74 -6.58 1.35
N VAL A 173 9.76 -7.39 1.79
CA VAL A 173 9.07 -7.16 3.07
C VAL A 173 10.04 -7.28 4.24
N ALA A 174 10.93 -8.28 4.25
CA ALA A 174 11.95 -8.42 5.28
C ALA A 174 12.89 -7.20 5.33
N ASP A 175 13.37 -6.76 4.16
CA ASP A 175 14.22 -5.57 4.03
C ASP A 175 13.55 -4.27 4.48
N VAL A 176 12.25 -4.11 4.21
CA VAL A 176 11.45 -2.95 4.67
C VAL A 176 11.36 -2.95 6.19
N LEU A 177 11.17 -4.12 6.82
CA LEU A 177 11.04 -4.25 8.28
C LEU A 177 12.31 -3.89 9.06
N GLU A 178 13.50 -4.01 8.43
CA GLU A 178 14.75 -3.55 9.02
C GLU A 178 14.84 -2.02 9.13
N ARG A 179 14.05 -1.30 8.33
CA ARG A 179 14.14 0.16 8.15
C ARG A 179 12.93 0.91 8.71
N VAL A 180 11.75 0.29 8.62
CA VAL A 180 10.48 0.96 8.94
C VAL A 180 9.71 0.20 10.00
N PRO A 181 9.34 0.85 11.11
CA PRO A 181 8.55 0.21 12.16
C PRO A 181 7.11 -0.04 11.72
N VAL A 182 6.52 -1.09 12.30
CA VAL A 182 5.11 -1.45 12.10
C VAL A 182 4.38 -1.34 13.43
N TYR A 183 3.19 -0.77 13.39
CA TYR A 183 2.32 -0.62 14.54
C TYR A 183 0.95 -1.26 14.29
N ARG A 184 0.33 -1.73 15.33
CA ARG A 184 -1.09 -2.04 15.41
C ARG A 184 -1.81 -0.86 16.04
N LEU A 185 -2.88 -0.39 15.41
CA LEU A 185 -3.79 0.59 15.97
C LEU A 185 -5.17 -0.05 16.14
N ASP A 186 -5.50 -0.39 17.38
CA ASP A 186 -6.87 -0.66 17.78
C ASP A 186 -7.56 0.71 17.92
N CYS A 187 -8.67 0.96 17.20
CA CYS A 187 -9.20 2.33 17.19
C CYS A 187 -10.68 2.46 16.86
N ARG A 188 -11.24 3.57 17.34
CA ARG A 188 -12.47 4.18 16.84
C ARG A 188 -12.14 5.16 15.72
N PRO A 189 -13.12 5.53 14.88
CA PRO A 189 -12.95 6.56 13.85
C PRO A 189 -13.07 7.97 14.46
N ASP A 190 -12.10 8.39 15.27
CA ASP A 190 -12.11 9.68 15.97
C ASP A 190 -10.75 10.40 15.94
N GLU A 191 -10.74 11.67 16.38
CA GLU A 191 -9.53 12.48 16.45
C GLU A 191 -8.46 11.88 17.37
N ALA A 192 -8.84 11.26 18.48
CA ALA A 192 -7.90 10.68 19.42
C ALA A 192 -7.05 9.58 18.77
N ALA A 193 -7.65 8.76 17.90
CA ALA A 193 -6.92 7.77 17.08
C ALA A 193 -5.91 8.42 16.13
N VAL A 194 -6.28 9.56 15.51
CA VAL A 194 -5.37 10.34 14.64
C VAL A 194 -4.17 10.84 15.43
N ARG A 195 -4.38 11.41 16.63
CA ARG A 195 -3.31 11.95 17.46
C ARG A 195 -2.28 10.90 17.88
N LEU A 196 -2.72 9.65 18.13
CA LEU A 196 -1.80 8.54 18.40
C LEU A 196 -0.83 8.26 17.25
N THR A 197 -1.33 8.32 16.01
CA THR A 197 -0.49 8.07 14.84
C THR A 197 0.30 9.30 14.39
N GLU A 198 -0.23 10.51 14.60
CA GLU A 198 0.50 11.76 14.35
C GLU A 198 1.80 11.83 15.18
N ALA A 199 1.77 11.37 16.42
CA ALA A 199 2.94 11.35 17.30
C ALA A 199 4.12 10.54 16.71
N LEU A 200 3.87 9.59 15.80
CA LEU A 200 4.93 8.84 15.11
C LEU A 200 5.77 9.72 14.20
N LEU A 201 5.18 10.77 13.62
CA LEU A 201 5.94 11.72 12.80
C LEU A 201 6.93 12.53 13.63
N ALA A 202 6.66 12.81 14.90
CA ALA A 202 7.58 13.55 15.76
C ALA A 202 8.80 12.71 16.19
N GLN A 203 8.61 11.40 16.42
CA GLN A 203 9.65 10.50 16.95
C GLN A 203 10.78 10.18 15.96
N SER A 204 10.57 10.33 14.67
CA SER A 204 11.55 9.98 13.62
C SER A 204 12.41 11.19 13.17
N ALA A 205 12.36 12.31 13.88
CA ALA A 205 13.14 13.51 13.57
C ALA A 205 14.43 13.64 14.42
N SER A 206 14.75 12.58 15.19
CA SER A 206 15.91 12.53 16.12
C SER A 206 17.05 11.70 15.56
#